data_e6a9290310eddc44d6141549e47abf97
#
_entry.id   e6a9290310eddc44d6141549e47abf97
#
_cell.length_a   1.000
_cell.length_b   1.000
_cell.length_c   1.000
_cell.angle_alpha   90.00
_cell.angle_beta   90.00
_cell.angle_gamma   90.00
#
_symmetry.space_group_name_H-M   'P 1'
#
loop_
_entity.id
_entity.type
_entity.pdbx_description
1 polymer ?
#
loop_
_entity_poly.entity_id
_entity_poly.type
_entity_poly.pdbx_seq_one_letter_code
_entity_poly.pdbx_strand_id
1 'polypeptide(L)'
;MFIYPVDTAIVLKNLRKKVTQLEADMAINAEKGKTRDPAKEAALQDAEELRDELQVGSERFFRYGLYVTIYGDSLEELGYVQHSIETFFGQMLVYSKTASSQQEQGLNSTVPQMSDQLQIRRNMNTGAVSTSFPFTSADLTQENGILYGINMHNNGLVIFDRYTLENANMVVFAKSGAGKSFTVKLE
;
A
#
# COMPACT_ATOMS: atom_id res chain seq x y z
N MET A 1 -0.27 -3.24 -9.20
CA MET A 1 -1.19 -2.41 -8.41
C MET A 1 -2.10 -1.65 -9.36
N PHE A 2 -3.41 -1.65 -9.08
CA PHE A 2 -4.43 -0.96 -9.87
C PHE A 2 -5.25 -0.04 -8.99
N ILE A 3 -5.43 1.19 -9.42
CA ILE A 3 -6.17 2.22 -8.68
C ILE A 3 -7.18 2.84 -9.63
N TYR A 4 -8.47 2.69 -9.30
CA TYR A 4 -9.58 3.23 -10.09
C TYR A 4 -10.32 4.28 -9.26
N PRO A 5 -10.40 5.53 -9.72
CA PRO A 5 -11.22 6.52 -9.05
C PRO A 5 -12.70 6.14 -9.15
N VAL A 6 -13.44 6.39 -8.08
CA VAL A 6 -14.90 6.16 -8.03
C VAL A 6 -15.60 7.51 -7.97
N ASP A 7 -16.71 7.62 -8.67
CA ASP A 7 -17.54 8.82 -8.62
C ASP A 7 -18.05 9.07 -7.20
N THR A 8 -17.67 10.21 -6.63
CA THR A 8 -18.02 10.61 -5.27
C THR A 8 -19.54 10.67 -5.07
N ALA A 9 -20.33 11.04 -6.09
CA ALA A 9 -21.78 11.09 -5.99
C ALA A 9 -22.39 9.70 -5.74
N ILE A 10 -21.85 8.67 -6.39
CA ILE A 10 -22.29 7.28 -6.20
C ILE A 10 -21.95 6.82 -4.77
N VAL A 11 -20.75 7.13 -4.30
CA VAL A 11 -20.31 6.76 -2.94
C VAL A 11 -21.17 7.45 -1.89
N LEU A 12 -21.39 8.76 -2.01
CA LEU A 12 -22.24 9.53 -1.10
C LEU A 12 -23.67 8.99 -1.05
N LYS A 13 -24.23 8.61 -2.20
CA LYS A 13 -25.56 7.99 -2.24
C LYS A 13 -25.61 6.67 -1.46
N ASN A 14 -24.58 5.85 -1.59
CA ASN A 14 -24.49 4.57 -0.88
C ASN A 14 -24.25 4.76 0.61
N LEU A 15 -23.39 5.70 1.00
CA LEU A 15 -23.15 6.04 2.40
C LEU A 15 -24.43 6.56 3.08
N ARG A 16 -25.18 7.48 2.44
CA ARG A 16 -26.45 7.95 2.98
C ARG A 16 -27.42 6.79 3.25
N LYS A 17 -27.56 5.86 2.30
CA LYS A 17 -28.39 4.67 2.51
C LYS A 17 -27.90 3.83 3.70
N LYS A 18 -26.59 3.67 3.82
CA LYS A 18 -25.99 2.88 4.92
C LYS A 18 -26.21 3.53 6.28
N VAL A 19 -26.01 4.84 6.38
CA VAL A 19 -26.29 5.63 7.59
C VAL A 19 -27.75 5.47 7.99
N THR A 20 -28.69 5.75 7.08
CA THR A 20 -30.14 5.60 7.37
C THR A 20 -30.50 4.18 7.81
N GLN A 21 -29.88 3.16 7.20
CA GLN A 21 -30.12 1.77 7.60
C GLN A 21 -29.60 1.47 9.00
N LEU A 22 -28.39 1.95 9.35
CA LEU A 22 -27.81 1.77 10.69
C LEU A 22 -28.64 2.48 11.76
N GLU A 23 -29.08 3.71 11.49
CA GLU A 23 -29.96 4.48 12.38
C GLU A 23 -31.29 3.74 12.63
N ALA A 24 -31.94 3.25 11.56
CA ALA A 24 -33.18 2.51 11.66
C ALA A 24 -33.01 1.20 12.46
N ASP A 25 -31.92 0.46 12.19
CA ASP A 25 -31.63 -0.77 12.93
C ASP A 25 -31.37 -0.50 14.43
N MET A 26 -30.70 0.60 14.75
CA MET A 26 -30.44 1.01 16.14
C MET A 26 -31.75 1.41 16.84
N ALA A 27 -32.60 2.16 16.17
CA ALA A 27 -33.92 2.55 16.69
C ALA A 27 -34.80 1.31 16.99
N ILE A 28 -34.89 0.37 16.05
CA ILE A 28 -35.64 -0.89 16.23
C ILE A 28 -35.08 -1.73 17.38
N ASN A 29 -33.76 -1.77 17.55
CA ASN A 29 -33.15 -2.50 18.66
C ASN A 29 -33.43 -1.84 20.02
N ALA A 30 -33.44 -0.51 20.08
CA ALA A 30 -33.79 0.25 21.26
C ALA A 30 -35.25 0.01 21.65
N GLU A 31 -36.20 0.06 20.71
CA GLU A 31 -37.61 -0.27 20.95
C GLU A 31 -37.81 -1.71 21.48
N LYS A 32 -37.00 -2.65 21.02
CA LYS A 32 -37.02 -4.05 21.48
C LYS A 32 -36.29 -4.27 22.81
N GLY A 33 -35.81 -3.24 23.48
CA GLY A 33 -35.08 -3.33 24.74
C GLY A 33 -33.74 -4.07 24.66
N LYS A 34 -33.14 -4.17 23.45
CA LYS A 34 -31.83 -4.79 23.29
C LYS A 34 -30.73 -3.85 23.75
N THR A 35 -29.66 -4.42 24.31
CA THR A 35 -28.48 -3.66 24.72
C THR A 35 -27.86 -2.96 23.52
N ARG A 36 -27.28 -1.79 23.73
CA ARG A 36 -26.50 -1.06 22.74
C ARG A 36 -25.39 -1.94 22.18
N ASP A 37 -25.17 -1.82 20.85
CA ASP A 37 -24.13 -2.54 20.12
C ASP A 37 -23.02 -1.55 19.76
N PRO A 38 -21.88 -1.53 20.50
CA PRO A 38 -20.80 -0.57 20.28
C PRO A 38 -20.21 -0.64 18.85
N ALA A 39 -20.26 -1.84 18.24
CA ALA A 39 -19.76 -2.00 16.87
C ALA A 39 -20.63 -1.27 15.84
N LYS A 40 -21.96 -1.22 16.06
CA LYS A 40 -22.87 -0.48 15.19
C LYS A 40 -22.76 1.04 15.40
N GLU A 41 -22.55 1.48 16.65
CA GLU A 41 -22.33 2.89 16.95
C GLU A 41 -21.03 3.39 16.29
N ALA A 42 -19.94 2.65 16.41
CA ALA A 42 -18.69 2.96 15.71
C ALA A 42 -18.87 2.96 14.19
N ALA A 43 -19.54 1.96 13.63
CA ALA A 43 -19.78 1.90 12.18
C ALA A 43 -20.66 3.06 11.66
N LEU A 44 -21.58 3.56 12.47
CA LEU A 44 -22.38 4.74 12.14
C LEU A 44 -21.49 5.99 12.12
N GLN A 45 -20.72 6.20 13.16
CA GLN A 45 -19.80 7.33 13.30
C GLN A 45 -18.79 7.36 12.14
N ASP A 46 -18.14 6.22 11.84
CA ASP A 46 -17.19 6.11 10.72
C ASP A 46 -17.84 6.42 9.37
N ALA A 47 -19.09 5.99 9.18
CA ALA A 47 -19.83 6.24 7.93
C ALA A 47 -20.22 7.72 7.79
N GLU A 48 -20.57 8.39 8.88
CA GLU A 48 -20.89 9.83 8.90
C GLU A 48 -19.63 10.66 8.65
N GLU A 49 -18.52 10.37 9.33
CA GLU A 49 -17.25 11.05 9.17
C GLU A 49 -16.76 10.95 7.71
N LEU A 50 -16.75 9.74 7.16
CA LEU A 50 -16.37 9.53 5.76
C LEU A 50 -17.30 10.27 4.79
N ARG A 51 -18.61 10.32 5.07
CA ARG A 51 -19.57 11.07 4.25
C ARG A 51 -19.22 12.56 4.26
N ASP A 52 -18.94 13.12 5.40
CA ASP A 52 -18.66 14.54 5.56
C ASP A 52 -17.32 14.92 4.91
N GLU A 53 -16.28 14.10 5.06
CA GLU A 53 -15.00 14.26 4.38
C GLU A 53 -15.12 14.23 2.85
N LEU A 54 -15.90 13.29 2.33
CA LEU A 54 -16.19 13.19 0.88
C LEU A 54 -17.01 14.39 0.37
N GLN A 55 -17.92 14.91 1.20
CA GLN A 55 -18.77 16.04 0.83
C GLN A 55 -18.00 17.37 0.81
N VAL A 56 -17.06 17.55 1.73
CA VAL A 56 -16.14 18.70 1.76
C VAL A 56 -15.05 18.57 0.68
N GLY A 57 -14.80 17.34 0.18
CA GLY A 57 -13.79 17.07 -0.85
C GLY A 57 -12.36 16.91 -0.31
N SER A 58 -12.19 16.78 1.01
CA SER A 58 -10.91 16.47 1.66
C SER A 58 -10.45 15.04 1.35
N GLU A 59 -11.40 14.13 1.17
CA GLU A 59 -11.17 12.74 0.78
C GLU A 59 -11.80 12.40 -0.57
N ARG A 60 -11.25 11.38 -1.22
CA ARG A 60 -11.80 10.76 -2.43
C ARG A 60 -11.82 9.25 -2.25
N PHE A 61 -12.58 8.58 -3.10
CA PHE A 61 -12.77 7.14 -3.03
C PHE A 61 -12.21 6.44 -4.25
N PHE A 62 -11.54 5.31 -3.99
CA PHE A 62 -10.88 4.51 -5.01
C PHE A 62 -11.23 3.04 -4.85
N ARG A 63 -11.19 2.31 -5.96
CA ARG A 63 -11.13 0.85 -5.96
C ARG A 63 -9.67 0.46 -6.17
N TYR A 64 -9.11 -0.21 -5.19
CA TYR A 64 -7.72 -0.62 -5.14
C TYR A 64 -7.58 -2.13 -5.32
N GLY A 65 -6.71 -2.56 -6.24
CA GLY A 65 -6.32 -3.94 -6.45
C GLY A 65 -4.80 -4.10 -6.34
N LEU A 66 -4.36 -5.03 -5.50
CA LEU A 66 -2.95 -5.40 -5.36
C LEU A 66 -2.77 -6.86 -5.73
N TYR A 67 -1.92 -7.12 -6.71
CA TYR A 67 -1.57 -8.46 -7.14
C TYR A 67 -0.06 -8.63 -7.05
N VAL A 68 0.36 -9.80 -6.59
CA VAL A 68 1.76 -10.16 -6.40
C VAL A 68 1.99 -11.51 -7.09
N THR A 69 2.98 -11.58 -7.97
CA THR A 69 3.45 -12.85 -8.54
C THR A 69 4.72 -13.26 -7.83
N ILE A 70 4.76 -14.50 -7.41
CA ILE A 70 5.90 -15.13 -6.76
C ILE A 70 6.58 -16.03 -7.80
N TYR A 71 7.89 -15.97 -7.85
CA TYR A 71 8.72 -16.83 -8.67
C TYR A 71 9.59 -17.71 -7.78
N GLY A 72 9.89 -18.92 -8.22
CA GLY A 72 10.78 -19.84 -7.51
C GLY A 72 11.17 -20.99 -8.42
N ASP A 73 12.30 -21.61 -8.13
CA ASP A 73 12.88 -22.69 -8.93
C ASP A 73 12.24 -24.06 -8.60
N SER A 74 11.52 -24.15 -7.48
CA SER A 74 10.84 -25.38 -7.06
C SER A 74 9.46 -25.10 -6.45
N LEU A 75 8.58 -26.11 -6.45
CA LEU A 75 7.27 -26.02 -5.79
C LEU A 75 7.39 -25.86 -4.25
N GLU A 76 8.43 -26.44 -3.67
CA GLU A 76 8.70 -26.31 -2.23
C GLU A 76 9.09 -24.88 -1.87
N GLU A 77 9.96 -24.27 -2.66
CA GLU A 77 10.36 -22.88 -2.51
C GLU A 77 9.17 -21.94 -2.68
N LEU A 78 8.37 -22.12 -3.72
CA LEU A 78 7.14 -21.35 -3.93
C LEU A 78 6.20 -21.44 -2.74
N GLY A 79 6.02 -22.63 -2.17
CA GLY A 79 5.18 -22.84 -0.99
C GLY A 79 5.72 -22.11 0.24
N TYR A 80 7.04 -22.13 0.44
CA TYR A 80 7.69 -21.41 1.54
C TYR A 80 7.52 -19.89 1.40
N VAL A 81 7.80 -19.35 0.21
CA VAL A 81 7.68 -17.91 -0.05
C VAL A 81 6.22 -17.45 0.07
N GLN A 82 5.28 -18.24 -0.48
CA GLN A 82 3.85 -17.97 -0.32
C GLN A 82 3.44 -17.86 1.14
N HIS A 83 3.80 -18.86 1.95
CA HIS A 83 3.47 -18.87 3.38
C HIS A 83 4.10 -17.69 4.14
N SER A 84 5.33 -17.33 3.79
CA SER A 84 6.03 -16.19 4.39
C SER A 84 5.32 -14.87 4.07
N ILE A 85 4.88 -14.67 2.83
CA ILE A 85 4.15 -13.48 2.41
C ILE A 85 2.76 -13.42 3.06
N GLU A 86 2.04 -14.55 3.10
CA GLU A 86 0.72 -14.63 3.76
C GLU A 86 0.83 -14.32 5.25
N THR A 87 1.86 -14.82 5.92
CA THR A 87 2.13 -14.54 7.34
C THR A 87 2.44 -13.07 7.56
N PHE A 88 3.31 -12.48 6.72
CA PHE A 88 3.67 -11.08 6.79
C PHE A 88 2.44 -10.16 6.60
N PHE A 89 1.64 -10.41 5.60
CA PHE A 89 0.41 -9.65 5.38
C PHE A 89 -0.61 -9.87 6.50
N GLY A 90 -0.72 -11.10 7.03
CA GLY A 90 -1.59 -11.43 8.15
C GLY A 90 -1.25 -10.63 9.41
N GLN A 91 0.03 -10.39 9.70
CA GLN A 91 0.48 -9.53 10.81
C GLN A 91 0.02 -8.06 10.64
N MET A 92 -0.15 -7.62 9.39
CA MET A 92 -0.66 -6.29 9.05
C MET A 92 -2.19 -6.26 8.89
N LEU A 93 -2.90 -7.34 9.26
CA LEU A 93 -4.34 -7.51 9.05
C LEU A 93 -4.77 -7.42 7.56
N VAL A 94 -3.84 -7.68 6.65
CA VAL A 94 -4.10 -7.77 5.21
C VAL A 94 -4.23 -9.23 4.82
N TYR A 95 -5.41 -9.62 4.35
CA TYR A 95 -5.68 -11.00 3.94
C TYR A 95 -5.40 -11.15 2.44
N SER A 96 -4.41 -11.96 2.11
CA SER A 96 -4.12 -12.37 0.74
C SER A 96 -4.92 -13.61 0.36
N LYS A 97 -5.16 -13.78 -0.93
CA LYS A 97 -5.81 -14.96 -1.49
C LYS A 97 -5.08 -15.40 -2.74
N THR A 98 -4.75 -16.68 -2.79
CA THR A 98 -4.14 -17.30 -3.97
C THR A 98 -5.14 -17.34 -5.12
N ALA A 99 -4.70 -16.99 -6.33
CA ALA A 99 -5.49 -17.03 -7.56
C ALA A 99 -5.61 -18.48 -8.09
N SER A 100 -6.10 -19.40 -7.26
CA SER A 100 -6.34 -20.79 -7.63
C SER A 100 -7.38 -20.86 -8.75
N SER A 101 -7.11 -21.63 -9.80
CA SER A 101 -7.95 -21.75 -11.01
C SER A 101 -8.07 -20.46 -11.84
N GLN A 102 -7.33 -19.40 -11.51
CA GLN A 102 -7.26 -18.14 -12.24
C GLN A 102 -5.80 -17.70 -12.44
N GLN A 103 -4.87 -18.66 -12.59
CA GLN A 103 -3.44 -18.38 -12.68
C GLN A 103 -3.10 -17.54 -13.91
N GLU A 104 -3.72 -17.81 -15.06
CA GLU A 104 -3.54 -17.02 -16.28
C GLU A 104 -3.97 -15.57 -16.09
N GLN A 105 -5.18 -15.35 -15.54
CA GLN A 105 -5.68 -14.01 -15.21
C GLN A 105 -4.80 -13.32 -14.17
N GLY A 106 -4.28 -14.09 -13.19
CA GLY A 106 -3.34 -13.63 -12.18
C GLY A 106 -2.06 -13.11 -12.81
N LEU A 107 -1.43 -13.91 -13.66
CA LEU A 107 -0.22 -13.53 -14.39
C LEU A 107 -0.46 -12.29 -15.26
N ASN A 108 -1.52 -12.29 -16.07
CA ASN A 108 -1.86 -11.15 -16.93
C ASN A 108 -2.12 -9.86 -16.16
N SER A 109 -2.62 -9.97 -14.91
CA SER A 109 -2.83 -8.80 -14.04
C SER A 109 -1.53 -8.28 -13.40
N THR A 110 -0.44 -9.04 -13.41
CA THR A 110 0.86 -8.61 -12.86
C THR A 110 1.86 -8.17 -13.90
N VAL A 111 1.71 -8.63 -15.14
CA VAL A 111 2.53 -8.18 -16.28
C VAL A 111 2.21 -6.71 -16.60
N PRO A 112 3.19 -5.88 -17.05
CA PRO A 112 3.01 -4.44 -17.30
C PRO A 112 2.18 -4.13 -18.56
N GLN A 113 1.03 -4.81 -18.71
CA GLN A 113 0.06 -4.63 -19.80
C GLN A 113 -1.14 -3.77 -19.40
N MET A 114 -1.17 -3.27 -18.15
CA MET A 114 -2.28 -2.49 -17.57
C MET A 114 -3.64 -3.21 -17.65
N SER A 115 -3.65 -4.57 -17.64
CA SER A 115 -4.84 -5.39 -17.74
C SER A 115 -5.19 -6.01 -16.40
N ASP A 116 -6.24 -5.50 -15.72
CA ASP A 116 -6.75 -6.07 -14.47
C ASP A 116 -7.80 -7.15 -14.77
N GLN A 117 -7.36 -8.38 -15.03
CA GLN A 117 -8.24 -9.50 -15.37
C GLN A 117 -8.88 -10.16 -14.13
N LEU A 118 -8.22 -10.10 -12.98
CA LEU A 118 -8.75 -10.66 -11.73
C LEU A 118 -9.90 -9.81 -11.16
N GLN A 119 -9.89 -8.50 -11.36
CA GLN A 119 -10.90 -7.55 -10.91
C GLN A 119 -11.24 -7.61 -9.41
N ILE A 120 -10.31 -8.12 -8.59
CA ILE A 120 -10.47 -8.19 -7.14
C ILE A 120 -10.02 -6.87 -6.56
N ARG A 121 -10.99 -6.07 -6.10
CA ARG A 121 -10.76 -4.69 -5.69
C ARG A 121 -11.36 -4.44 -4.32
N ARG A 122 -10.65 -3.65 -3.51
CA ARG A 122 -11.12 -3.11 -2.23
C ARG A 122 -11.37 -1.62 -2.36
N ASN A 123 -12.35 -1.16 -1.63
CA ASN A 123 -12.63 0.27 -1.53
C ASN A 123 -11.65 0.89 -0.53
N MET A 124 -11.03 1.99 -0.92
CA MET A 124 -10.09 2.76 -0.10
C MET A 124 -10.33 4.25 -0.29
N ASN A 125 -10.12 5.04 0.75
CA ASN A 125 -10.08 6.50 0.67
C ASN A 125 -8.67 6.99 0.29
N THR A 126 -8.51 8.29 0.07
CA THR A 126 -7.22 8.91 -0.32
C THR A 126 -6.12 8.60 0.68
N GLY A 127 -6.40 8.72 1.98
CA GLY A 127 -5.44 8.42 3.04
C GLY A 127 -4.88 7.01 2.94
N ALA A 128 -5.75 6.00 2.85
CA ALA A 128 -5.35 4.59 2.75
C ALA A 128 -4.59 4.28 1.45
N VAL A 129 -5.01 4.86 0.32
CA VAL A 129 -4.31 4.66 -0.96
C VAL A 129 -2.93 5.31 -0.95
N SER A 130 -2.78 6.49 -0.36
CA SER A 130 -1.49 7.19 -0.28
C SER A 130 -0.46 6.40 0.52
N THR A 131 -0.86 5.74 1.60
CA THR A 131 0.03 4.90 2.42
C THR A 131 0.34 3.54 1.79
N SER A 132 -0.46 3.08 0.85
CA SER A 132 -0.24 1.80 0.17
C SER A 132 0.77 1.86 -0.98
N PHE A 133 1.19 3.05 -1.40
CA PHE A 133 2.22 3.20 -2.41
C PHE A 133 3.60 2.94 -1.81
N PRO A 134 4.44 2.11 -2.44
CA PRO A 134 5.77 1.80 -1.94
C PRO A 134 6.73 2.98 -2.18
N PHE A 135 6.62 4.01 -1.37
CA PHE A 135 7.57 5.14 -1.38
C PHE A 135 8.90 4.82 -0.68
N THR A 136 9.18 3.56 -0.43
CA THR A 136 10.47 3.16 0.13
C THR A 136 11.54 3.42 -0.91
N SER A 137 12.47 4.30 -0.60
CA SER A 137 13.76 4.33 -1.27
C SER A 137 14.44 2.97 -1.01
N ALA A 138 15.04 2.38 -2.03
CA ALA A 138 15.91 1.24 -1.83
C ALA A 138 17.00 1.68 -0.84
N ASP A 139 17.15 0.94 0.25
CA ASP A 139 18.24 1.17 1.18
C ASP A 139 19.55 0.83 0.47
N LEU A 140 20.38 1.84 0.23
CA LEU A 140 21.73 1.67 -0.26
C LEU A 140 22.60 1.27 0.95
N THR A 141 22.28 0.13 1.57
CA THR A 141 23.04 -0.39 2.69
C THR A 141 23.61 -1.74 2.29
N GLN A 142 24.94 -1.81 2.23
CA GLN A 142 25.71 -3.04 2.00
C GLN A 142 26.48 -3.39 3.27
N GLU A 143 26.87 -4.65 3.41
CA GLU A 143 27.69 -5.10 4.55
C GLU A 143 29.08 -4.50 4.55
N ASN A 144 29.62 -4.19 3.35
CA ASN A 144 30.92 -3.57 3.12
C ASN A 144 30.77 -2.34 2.21
N GLY A 145 31.61 -1.35 2.42
CA GLY A 145 31.61 -0.15 1.58
C GLY A 145 31.94 1.13 2.35
N ILE A 146 31.79 2.24 1.67
CA ILE A 146 32.02 3.57 2.22
C ILE A 146 30.71 4.11 2.81
N LEU A 147 30.78 4.67 4.02
CA LEU A 147 29.65 5.37 4.62
C LEU A 147 29.49 6.76 3.96
N TYR A 148 28.49 6.91 3.11
CA TYR A 148 28.17 8.18 2.47
C TYR A 148 27.34 9.12 3.35
N GLY A 149 26.58 8.59 4.30
CA GLY A 149 25.77 9.39 5.19
C GLY A 149 24.59 8.64 5.80
N ILE A 150 23.61 9.42 6.24
CA ILE A 150 22.34 8.93 6.80
C ILE A 150 21.22 9.29 5.84
N ASN A 151 20.40 8.32 5.49
CA ASN A 151 19.21 8.55 4.67
C ASN A 151 18.19 9.39 5.44
N MET A 152 17.88 10.57 4.93
CA MET A 152 16.96 11.52 5.58
C MET A 152 15.52 11.03 5.69
N HIS A 153 15.13 10.00 4.94
CA HIS A 153 13.75 9.50 4.93
C HIS A 153 13.50 8.40 5.96
N ASN A 154 14.50 7.53 6.20
CA ASN A 154 14.34 6.38 7.09
C ASN A 154 15.40 6.30 8.20
N ASN A 155 16.29 7.28 8.30
CA ASN A 155 17.43 7.33 9.22
C ASN A 155 18.38 6.12 9.12
N GLY A 156 18.32 5.37 8.02
CA GLY A 156 19.24 4.26 7.73
C GLY A 156 20.63 4.78 7.31
N LEU A 157 21.67 3.98 7.58
CA LEU A 157 23.02 4.28 7.10
C LEU A 157 23.09 4.01 5.59
N VAL A 158 23.69 4.92 4.84
CA VAL A 158 24.01 4.73 3.42
C VAL A 158 25.44 4.22 3.32
N ILE A 159 25.60 2.90 3.24
CA ILE A 159 26.89 2.23 3.06
C ILE A 159 26.87 1.57 1.69
N PHE A 160 27.82 1.93 0.85
CA PHE A 160 27.82 1.46 -0.53
C PHE A 160 29.23 1.26 -1.05
N ASP A 161 29.45 0.11 -1.72
CA ASP A 161 30.68 -0.17 -2.44
C ASP A 161 30.41 -0.14 -3.94
N ARG A 162 30.79 0.95 -4.60
CA ARG A 162 30.60 1.08 -6.05
C ARG A 162 31.43 0.10 -6.88
N TYR A 163 32.53 -0.40 -6.33
CA TYR A 163 33.40 -1.35 -7.04
C TYR A 163 32.80 -2.75 -7.17
N THR A 164 31.70 -3.01 -6.46
CA THR A 164 30.90 -4.23 -6.64
C THR A 164 29.94 -4.15 -7.84
N LEU A 165 29.79 -2.95 -8.43
CA LEU A 165 28.97 -2.78 -9.62
C LEU A 165 29.73 -3.22 -10.87
N GLU A 166 28.97 -3.65 -11.88
CA GLU A 166 29.50 -3.95 -13.22
C GLU A 166 30.25 -2.75 -13.85
N ASN A 167 29.81 -1.52 -13.51
CA ASN A 167 30.45 -0.27 -13.90
C ASN A 167 30.63 0.61 -12.65
N ALA A 168 31.88 0.81 -12.24
CA ALA A 168 32.25 1.62 -11.09
C ALA A 168 32.40 3.13 -11.37
N ASN A 169 31.92 3.60 -12.50
CA ASN A 169 32.02 5.01 -12.88
C ASN A 169 31.09 5.86 -12.01
N MET A 170 31.67 6.96 -11.48
CA MET A 170 30.92 7.95 -10.69
C MET A 170 31.07 9.34 -11.30
N VAL A 171 29.99 10.11 -11.26
CA VAL A 171 30.01 11.52 -11.70
C VAL A 171 29.57 12.41 -10.54
N VAL A 172 30.40 13.39 -10.19
CA VAL A 172 30.14 14.32 -9.10
C VAL A 172 29.88 15.71 -9.62
N PHE A 173 28.64 16.20 -9.44
CA PHE A 173 28.26 17.57 -9.80
C PHE A 173 28.13 18.42 -8.53
N ALA A 174 28.83 19.56 -8.52
CA ALA A 174 28.71 20.51 -7.42
C ALA A 174 29.08 21.91 -7.88
N LYS A 175 28.55 22.94 -7.19
CA LYS A 175 28.98 24.34 -7.38
C LYS A 175 30.42 24.50 -6.92
N SER A 176 31.11 25.55 -7.43
CA SER A 176 32.44 25.89 -6.96
C SER A 176 32.43 26.17 -5.44
N GLY A 177 33.36 25.61 -4.69
CA GLY A 177 33.44 25.75 -3.24
C GLY A 177 32.58 24.77 -2.43
N ALA A 178 31.77 23.89 -3.03
CA ALA A 178 30.87 22.95 -2.35
C ALA A 178 31.57 21.68 -1.82
N GLY A 179 32.88 21.61 -1.73
CA GLY A 179 33.58 20.47 -1.16
C GLY A 179 33.80 19.27 -2.09
N LYS A 180 33.54 19.42 -3.41
CA LYS A 180 33.64 18.33 -4.40
C LYS A 180 34.96 17.54 -4.31
N SER A 181 36.09 18.25 -4.30
CA SER A 181 37.42 17.62 -4.24
C SER A 181 37.68 16.92 -2.90
N PHE A 182 37.05 17.36 -1.84
CA PHE A 182 37.13 16.71 -0.54
C PHE A 182 36.35 15.37 -0.56
N THR A 183 35.14 15.39 -1.07
CA THR A 183 34.30 14.17 -1.19
C THR A 183 34.97 13.10 -2.04
N VAL A 184 35.55 13.49 -3.20
CA VAL A 184 36.26 12.54 -4.09
C VAL A 184 37.52 11.96 -3.44
N LYS A 185 38.15 12.66 -2.50
CA LYS A 185 39.36 12.17 -1.80
C LYS A 185 39.02 11.22 -0.63
N LEU A 186 37.79 11.25 -0.13
CA LEU A 186 37.32 10.33 0.92
C LEU A 186 36.98 8.94 0.36
N GLU A 187 36.78 8.82 -0.92
CA GLU A 187 36.53 7.58 -1.65
C GLU A 187 37.85 6.88 -2.08
#